data_7b2209dac58bbd7ad373495a31de97f4
#
_entry.id   7b2209dac58bbd7ad373495a31de97f4
#
_cell.length_a   1.000
_cell.length_b   1.000
_cell.length_c   1.000
_cell.angle_alpha   90.00
_cell.angle_beta   90.00
_cell.angle_gamma   90.00
#
_symmetry.space_group_name_H-M   'P 1'
#
loop_
_entity.id
_entity.type
_entity.pdbx_description
1 polymer ?
#
loop_
_entity_poly.entity_id
_entity_poly.type
_entity_poly.pdbx_seq_one_letter_code
_entity_poly.pdbx_strand_id
1 'polypeptide(L)'
;MNQLAKLFDRIIGKVNISLREFNFDAAQYLKYLQDYIPLRQLIKFYAFYGVTGQQPFNFHFSRSNLAGSYFLGNCKVDNAILYKSDIRGDELKSKGDTINYQGVDFTLDLDEKVRIQDSILVKTLVHNCSNDPANPELFLIKNAASTPYANIHGSLVEGCFLGPFATADLTRLHGCILGTYAYVQTGELWKQHVANGRIWIRNNNRFEFSYRFPPKVLDRYIHFKIGQQPSGIFIDFIRKRKEHFQRIFDAVNLEPPAMVPKSTSLSRYAVVRPKTQIGENVLVAQRAYLENAFLGNGANAQENCYIINSRLAGNNVTAHGAKLVHTRLAKNVFVGFNAFLRGTADCPLDIGKGSIVMPHTVIDLRQPVAIPADHLVWGYIQKPNDLKYHTLSLKKLAAVRRQKTIKTMKFRGNGAAFVQSFRHRIQHILEANGAYFDGKRHRGHAQQDQNISFNIIQPYMMGPKKGLFPTLDIQP
;
A
#
# COMPACT_ATOMS: atom_id res chain seq x y z
N MET A 1 17.49 26.47 -17.47
CA MET A 1 16.94 25.19 -16.90
C MET A 1 15.65 25.54 -16.15
N ASN A 2 14.56 24.83 -16.38
CA ASN A 2 13.28 25.04 -15.70
C ASN A 2 13.40 24.76 -14.19
N GLN A 3 12.64 25.48 -13.36
CA GLN A 3 12.65 25.31 -11.89
C GLN A 3 12.37 23.86 -11.46
N LEU A 4 11.47 23.17 -12.17
CA LEU A 4 11.15 21.77 -11.88
C LEU A 4 12.33 20.82 -12.16
N ALA A 5 13.10 21.05 -13.23
CA ALA A 5 14.32 20.30 -13.51
C ALA A 5 15.39 20.54 -12.43
N LYS A 6 15.56 21.79 -11.97
CA LYS A 6 16.46 22.11 -10.86
C LYS A 6 16.04 21.44 -9.56
N LEU A 7 14.73 21.39 -9.28
CA LEU A 7 14.18 20.69 -8.11
C LEU A 7 14.48 19.19 -8.20
N PHE A 8 14.22 18.58 -9.37
CA PHE A 8 14.52 17.18 -9.61
C PHE A 8 16.00 16.85 -9.33
N ASP A 9 16.93 17.60 -9.97
CA ASP A 9 18.37 17.38 -9.81
C ASP A 9 18.81 17.54 -8.34
N ARG A 10 18.24 18.54 -7.64
CA ARG A 10 18.53 18.75 -6.22
C ARG A 10 18.09 17.58 -5.35
N ILE A 11 16.88 17.07 -5.58
CA ILE A 11 16.37 15.92 -4.82
C ILE A 11 17.22 14.68 -5.09
N ILE A 12 17.53 14.41 -6.37
CA ILE A 12 18.39 13.28 -6.74
C ILE A 12 19.76 13.40 -6.06
N GLY A 13 20.36 14.59 -6.06
CA GLY A 13 21.63 14.82 -5.37
C GLY A 13 21.56 14.46 -3.87
N LYS A 14 20.48 14.85 -3.17
CA LYS A 14 20.28 14.51 -1.76
C LYS A 14 20.11 13.01 -1.52
N VAL A 15 19.34 12.32 -2.39
CA VAL A 15 19.17 10.86 -2.33
C VAL A 15 20.53 10.18 -2.54
N ASN A 16 21.29 10.59 -3.56
CA ASN A 16 22.60 10.00 -3.86
C ASN A 16 23.60 10.21 -2.72
N ILE A 17 23.62 11.39 -2.09
CA ILE A 17 24.45 11.65 -0.90
C ILE A 17 24.08 10.68 0.24
N SER A 18 22.80 10.46 0.47
CA SER A 18 22.34 9.54 1.51
C SER A 18 22.71 8.08 1.25
N LEU A 19 22.79 7.69 -0.03
CA LEU A 19 23.06 6.32 -0.48
C LEU A 19 24.50 6.09 -0.99
N ARG A 20 25.41 7.05 -0.77
CA ARG A 20 26.78 7.01 -1.31
C ARG A 20 27.57 5.74 -0.95
N GLU A 21 27.29 5.13 0.19
CA GLU A 21 27.97 3.91 0.64
C GLU A 21 27.64 2.69 -0.24
N PHE A 22 26.54 2.73 -0.97
CA PHE A 22 26.13 1.64 -1.88
C PHE A 22 26.61 1.83 -3.31
N ASN A 23 27.36 2.91 -3.61
CA ASN A 23 27.69 3.28 -4.98
C ASN A 23 26.44 3.32 -5.90
N PHE A 24 25.34 3.85 -5.36
CA PHE A 24 24.03 3.88 -6.00
C PHE A 24 23.75 5.27 -6.57
N ASP A 25 23.33 5.31 -7.83
CA ASP A 25 22.89 6.55 -8.49
C ASP A 25 21.40 6.50 -8.84
N ALA A 26 20.59 7.20 -8.06
CA ALA A 26 19.15 7.31 -8.26
C ALA A 26 18.79 7.97 -9.60
N ALA A 27 19.65 8.85 -10.14
CA ALA A 27 19.39 9.50 -11.43
C ALA A 27 19.22 8.48 -12.55
N GLN A 28 20.01 7.43 -12.56
CA GLN A 28 19.96 6.37 -13.57
C GLN A 28 18.61 5.63 -13.56
N TYR A 29 18.01 5.45 -12.38
CA TYR A 29 16.74 4.77 -12.21
C TYR A 29 15.53 5.67 -12.45
N LEU A 30 15.67 6.98 -12.34
CA LEU A 30 14.56 7.92 -12.40
C LEU A 30 14.52 8.75 -13.69
N LYS A 31 15.51 8.59 -14.57
CA LYS A 31 15.60 9.33 -15.85
C LYS A 31 14.33 9.21 -16.70
N TYR A 32 13.67 8.05 -16.70
CA TYR A 32 12.43 7.82 -17.43
C TYR A 32 11.24 8.68 -16.93
N LEU A 33 11.36 9.31 -15.75
CA LEU A 33 10.31 10.19 -15.25
C LEU A 33 10.07 11.40 -16.14
N GLN A 34 11.06 11.79 -16.94
CA GLN A 34 10.90 12.86 -17.93
C GLN A 34 9.80 12.54 -18.96
N ASP A 35 9.52 11.24 -19.19
CA ASP A 35 8.45 10.79 -20.07
C ASP A 35 7.05 10.89 -19.40
N TYR A 36 6.98 10.79 -18.08
CA TYR A 36 5.73 10.89 -17.32
C TYR A 36 5.42 12.32 -16.88
N ILE A 37 6.43 13.00 -16.38
CA ILE A 37 6.33 14.35 -15.88
C ILE A 37 7.07 15.23 -16.89
N PRO A 38 6.34 15.89 -17.82
CA PRO A 38 7.00 16.82 -18.71
C PRO A 38 7.54 17.99 -17.91
N LEU A 39 8.79 17.89 -17.49
CA LEU A 39 9.49 18.87 -16.67
C LEU A 39 9.52 20.29 -17.27
N ARG A 40 9.04 20.42 -18.52
CA ARG A 40 8.90 21.71 -19.23
C ARG A 40 7.49 22.29 -19.20
N GLN A 41 6.48 21.51 -18.77
CA GLN A 41 5.07 21.93 -18.83
C GLN A 41 4.48 22.02 -17.43
N LEU A 42 4.51 23.19 -16.84
CA LEU A 42 3.85 23.50 -15.57
C LEU A 42 2.30 23.48 -15.62
N ILE A 43 1.73 23.52 -16.80
CA ILE A 43 0.31 23.87 -17.02
C ILE A 43 -0.65 22.69 -16.79
N LYS A 44 -0.15 21.45 -16.68
CA LYS A 44 -0.99 20.25 -16.56
C LYS A 44 -0.94 19.60 -15.16
N PHE A 45 -0.43 20.29 -14.18
CA PHE A 45 -0.29 19.73 -12.83
C PHE A 45 -1.50 20.11 -11.99
N TYR A 46 -2.22 19.10 -11.57
CA TYR A 46 -3.35 19.20 -10.67
C TYR A 46 -3.19 18.12 -9.59
N ALA A 47 -3.76 18.39 -8.43
CA ALA A 47 -3.85 17.46 -7.33
C ALA A 47 -5.28 17.42 -6.81
N PHE A 48 -5.59 16.40 -6.02
CA PHE A 48 -6.87 16.25 -5.38
C PHE A 48 -6.67 16.23 -3.87
N TYR A 49 -7.48 17.02 -3.17
CA TYR A 49 -7.54 16.99 -1.72
C TYR A 49 -8.91 16.52 -1.26
N GLY A 50 -8.93 15.47 -0.43
CA GLY A 50 -10.15 14.92 0.14
C GLY A 50 -10.54 15.59 1.44
N VAL A 51 -11.82 15.90 1.57
CA VAL A 51 -12.43 16.39 2.81
C VAL A 51 -13.43 15.36 3.29
N THR A 52 -13.39 15.01 4.57
CA THR A 52 -14.37 14.15 5.24
C THR A 52 -14.95 14.88 6.44
N GLY A 53 -16.05 14.38 6.99
CA GLY A 53 -16.62 14.94 8.22
C GLY A 53 -15.71 14.83 9.45
N GLN A 54 -14.67 13.97 9.40
CA GLN A 54 -13.74 13.73 10.50
C GLN A 54 -12.36 14.34 10.27
N GLN A 55 -11.98 14.54 9.00
CA GLN A 55 -10.71 15.10 8.61
C GLN A 55 -10.93 16.45 7.93
N PRO A 56 -10.70 17.56 8.65
CA PRO A 56 -10.82 18.89 8.08
C PRO A 56 -9.74 19.14 7.05
N PHE A 57 -9.91 20.21 6.31
CA PHE A 57 -9.00 20.63 5.27
C PHE A 57 -7.69 21.15 5.91
N ASN A 58 -6.67 20.30 5.99
CA ASN A 58 -5.36 20.65 6.54
C ASN A 58 -4.26 20.18 5.60
N PHE A 59 -4.00 21.00 4.57
CA PHE A 59 -3.02 20.68 3.53
C PHE A 59 -2.14 21.89 3.22
N HIS A 60 -0.85 21.71 3.41
CA HIS A 60 0.14 22.72 3.06
C HIS A 60 1.12 22.14 2.03
N PHE A 61 1.40 22.93 0.99
CA PHE A 61 2.49 22.58 0.08
C PHE A 61 3.26 23.82 -0.38
N SER A 62 4.56 23.67 -0.60
CA SER A 62 5.39 24.71 -1.15
C SER A 62 6.45 24.15 -2.11
N ARG A 63 6.77 24.92 -3.15
CA ARG A 63 7.83 24.62 -4.12
C ARG A 63 7.79 23.16 -4.62
N SER A 64 6.62 22.62 -4.82
CA SER A 64 6.37 21.21 -5.12
C SER A 64 5.55 21.02 -6.38
N ASN A 65 5.72 19.87 -7.04
CA ASN A 65 4.86 19.37 -8.09
C ASN A 65 4.01 18.24 -7.56
N LEU A 66 2.71 18.33 -7.68
CA LEU A 66 1.75 17.38 -7.11
C LEU A 66 1.04 16.51 -8.15
N ALA A 67 1.42 16.60 -9.40
CA ALA A 67 0.80 16.05 -10.61
C ALA A 67 -0.10 14.81 -10.43
N GLY A 68 -1.41 15.02 -10.40
CA GLY A 68 -2.45 13.99 -10.32
C GLY A 68 -2.45 13.19 -9.02
N SER A 69 -1.83 13.71 -7.96
CA SER A 69 -1.75 13.04 -6.67
C SER A 69 -2.95 13.35 -5.80
N TYR A 70 -3.30 12.41 -4.92
CA TYR A 70 -4.41 12.51 -3.99
C TYR A 70 -3.88 12.69 -2.57
N PHE A 71 -4.53 13.56 -1.82
CA PHE A 71 -4.20 13.85 -0.43
C PHE A 71 -5.44 13.74 0.43
N LEU A 72 -5.31 13.13 1.58
CA LEU A 72 -6.36 13.00 2.59
C LEU A 72 -5.74 13.09 3.98
N GLY A 73 -6.35 13.88 4.86
CA GLY A 73 -5.84 14.13 6.20
C GLY A 73 -4.72 15.18 6.25
N ASN A 74 -4.10 15.35 7.39
CA ASN A 74 -3.10 16.38 7.65
C ASN A 74 -1.76 16.11 6.91
N CYS A 75 -1.52 16.85 5.82
CA CYS A 75 -0.36 16.66 4.96
C CYS A 75 0.45 17.95 4.77
N LYS A 76 1.77 17.86 4.88
CA LYS A 76 2.70 18.92 4.50
C LYS A 76 3.70 18.44 3.47
N VAL A 77 3.77 19.15 2.32
CA VAL A 77 4.63 18.80 1.18
C VAL A 77 5.53 19.96 0.80
N ASP A 78 6.84 19.81 0.98
CA ASP A 78 7.81 20.85 0.68
C ASP A 78 8.91 20.35 -0.27
N ASN A 79 9.22 21.13 -1.32
CA ASN A 79 10.30 20.82 -2.26
C ASN A 79 10.23 19.39 -2.81
N ALA A 80 9.07 18.92 -3.19
CA ALA A 80 8.84 17.52 -3.60
C ALA A 80 8.24 17.41 -5.00
N ILE A 81 8.44 16.24 -5.62
CA ILE A 81 7.85 15.90 -6.91
C ILE A 81 7.01 14.64 -6.70
N LEU A 82 5.69 14.79 -6.78
CA LEU A 82 4.75 13.70 -6.71
C LEU A 82 4.10 13.49 -8.07
N TYR A 83 3.93 12.24 -8.45
CA TYR A 83 3.21 11.89 -9.67
C TYR A 83 2.22 10.75 -9.42
N LYS A 84 0.93 11.07 -9.51
CA LYS A 84 -0.18 10.12 -9.33
C LYS A 84 -0.02 9.26 -8.08
N SER A 85 0.48 9.86 -7.01
CA SER A 85 0.66 9.22 -5.72
C SER A 85 -0.57 9.43 -4.84
N ASP A 86 -0.78 8.54 -3.91
CA ASP A 86 -1.93 8.53 -3.00
C ASP A 86 -1.42 8.69 -1.57
N ILE A 87 -1.66 9.85 -1.00
CA ILE A 87 -1.12 10.22 0.32
C ILE A 87 -2.27 10.22 1.31
N ARG A 88 -2.32 9.21 2.16
CA ARG A 88 -3.41 8.97 3.10
C ARG A 88 -2.97 9.18 4.53
N GLY A 89 -3.44 10.23 5.14
CA GLY A 89 -3.33 10.54 6.55
C GLY A 89 -4.70 10.62 7.24
N ASP A 90 -5.70 9.93 6.69
CA ASP A 90 -7.07 9.93 7.19
C ASP A 90 -7.24 9.15 8.51
N GLU A 91 -6.29 8.32 8.86
CA GLU A 91 -6.26 7.61 10.15
C GLU A 91 -5.34 8.27 11.18
N LEU A 92 -4.76 9.44 10.85
CA LEU A 92 -3.96 10.21 11.78
C LEU A 92 -4.84 10.77 12.89
N LYS A 93 -4.27 10.88 14.06
CA LYS A 93 -4.93 11.40 15.25
C LYS A 93 -4.69 12.88 15.40
N SER A 94 -5.66 13.55 15.98
CA SER A 94 -5.60 14.99 16.25
C SER A 94 -5.21 15.29 17.70
N LYS A 95 -4.74 16.51 17.95
CA LYS A 95 -4.51 17.00 19.30
C LYS A 95 -5.79 16.85 20.12
N GLY A 96 -5.65 16.30 21.31
CA GLY A 96 -6.78 16.02 22.22
C GLY A 96 -7.36 14.61 22.07
N ASP A 97 -7.00 13.86 21.01
CA ASP A 97 -7.40 12.45 20.92
C ASP A 97 -6.73 11.64 22.03
N THR A 98 -7.50 10.77 22.64
CA THR A 98 -7.02 9.87 23.70
C THR A 98 -6.78 8.48 23.13
N ILE A 99 -5.64 7.92 23.46
CA ILE A 99 -5.21 6.60 23.06
C ILE A 99 -5.05 5.74 24.31
N ASN A 100 -5.71 4.58 24.35
CA ASN A 100 -5.51 3.62 25.42
C ASN A 100 -4.41 2.62 25.05
N TYR A 101 -3.35 2.54 25.86
CA TYR A 101 -2.31 1.55 25.73
C TYR A 101 -2.10 0.81 27.05
N GLN A 102 -2.36 -0.48 27.06
CA GLN A 102 -2.24 -1.35 28.24
C GLN A 102 -3.00 -0.82 29.49
N GLY A 103 -4.18 -0.20 29.25
CA GLY A 103 -5.00 0.34 30.34
C GLY A 103 -4.62 1.74 30.80
N VAL A 104 -3.64 2.39 30.17
CA VAL A 104 -3.27 3.78 30.43
C VAL A 104 -3.75 4.64 29.26
N ASP A 105 -4.44 5.73 29.57
CA ASP A 105 -4.91 6.70 28.60
C ASP A 105 -3.86 7.81 28.37
N PHE A 106 -3.50 8.02 27.12
CA PHE A 106 -2.61 9.08 26.68
C PHE A 106 -3.38 10.05 25.81
N THR A 107 -3.32 11.34 26.13
CA THR A 107 -3.89 12.40 25.29
C THR A 107 -2.77 13.00 24.43
N LEU A 108 -3.02 13.16 23.14
CA LEU A 108 -2.06 13.73 22.22
C LEU A 108 -1.98 15.25 22.38
N ASP A 109 -0.75 15.77 22.47
CA ASP A 109 -0.49 17.21 22.59
C ASP A 109 -0.42 17.93 21.23
N LEU A 110 -0.22 17.18 20.14
CA LEU A 110 -0.04 17.70 18.78
C LEU A 110 -0.81 16.83 17.77
N ASP A 111 -1.20 17.46 16.67
CA ASP A 111 -1.75 16.73 15.51
C ASP A 111 -0.68 15.86 14.85
N GLU A 112 -1.01 14.63 14.56
CA GLU A 112 -0.21 13.82 13.67
C GLU A 112 -0.30 14.34 12.24
N LYS A 113 0.77 14.22 11.48
CA LYS A 113 0.80 14.67 10.07
C LYS A 113 1.77 13.86 9.22
N VAL A 114 1.45 13.74 7.94
CA VAL A 114 2.39 13.27 6.94
C VAL A 114 3.24 14.43 6.46
N ARG A 115 4.55 14.30 6.56
CA ARG A 115 5.51 15.27 6.03
C ARG A 115 6.30 14.68 4.89
N ILE A 116 6.24 15.31 3.71
CA ILE A 116 7.02 14.92 2.54
C ILE A 116 7.94 16.08 2.18
N GLN A 117 9.24 15.85 2.24
CA GLN A 117 10.23 16.89 2.01
C GLN A 117 11.36 16.41 1.11
N ASP A 118 11.78 17.25 0.14
CA ASP A 118 12.92 16.96 -0.75
C ASP A 118 12.87 15.53 -1.33
N SER A 119 11.70 15.12 -1.82
CA SER A 119 11.46 13.72 -2.20
C SER A 119 10.73 13.60 -3.54
N ILE A 120 10.94 12.46 -4.21
CA ILE A 120 10.25 12.09 -5.46
C ILE A 120 9.40 10.85 -5.20
N LEU A 121 8.07 10.98 -5.36
CA LEU A 121 7.15 9.86 -5.19
C LEU A 121 6.37 9.62 -6.50
N VAL A 122 6.49 8.42 -7.07
CA VAL A 122 5.89 8.08 -8.35
C VAL A 122 4.88 6.95 -8.18
N LYS A 123 3.60 7.24 -8.37
CA LYS A 123 2.51 6.26 -8.20
C LYS A 123 2.66 5.47 -6.89
N THR A 124 3.02 6.17 -5.83
CA THR A 124 3.32 5.60 -4.52
C THR A 124 2.09 5.73 -3.63
N LEU A 125 1.74 4.66 -2.94
CA LEU A 125 0.77 4.72 -1.85
C LEU A 125 1.51 5.02 -0.55
N VAL A 126 1.12 6.09 0.12
CA VAL A 126 1.54 6.43 1.48
C VAL A 126 0.30 6.33 2.35
N HIS A 127 0.30 5.41 3.30
CA HIS A 127 -0.79 5.22 4.25
C HIS A 127 -0.22 5.20 5.66
N ASN A 128 -0.62 6.15 6.47
CA ASN A 128 -0.10 6.31 7.80
C ASN A 128 -1.23 6.29 8.82
N CYS A 129 -1.05 5.43 9.80
CA CYS A 129 -1.87 5.34 11.00
C CYS A 129 -0.97 5.18 12.20
N SER A 130 -1.27 5.82 13.30
CA SER A 130 -0.51 5.65 14.54
C SER A 130 -0.86 4.31 15.17
N ASN A 131 0.16 3.46 15.31
CA ASN A 131 0.00 2.12 15.89
C ASN A 131 0.60 2.01 17.30
N ASP A 132 1.39 3.00 17.71
CA ASP A 132 2.03 3.04 19.03
C ASP A 132 1.70 4.36 19.73
N PRO A 133 0.71 4.34 20.64
CA PRO A 133 0.31 5.52 21.40
C PRO A 133 1.41 6.06 22.31
N ALA A 134 2.25 5.19 22.85
CA ALA A 134 3.32 5.61 23.74
C ALA A 134 4.47 6.33 23.00
N ASN A 135 4.47 6.24 21.66
CA ASN A 135 5.52 6.82 20.84
C ASN A 135 4.89 7.34 19.53
N PRO A 136 4.23 8.50 19.58
CA PRO A 136 3.58 9.10 18.41
C PRO A 136 4.57 9.18 17.25
N GLU A 137 4.23 8.57 16.13
CA GLU A 137 5.16 8.45 15.03
C GLU A 137 5.24 9.72 14.20
N LEU A 138 6.44 10.14 13.90
CA LEU A 138 6.70 11.16 12.90
C LEU A 138 6.65 10.50 11.51
N PHE A 139 5.58 10.72 10.76
CA PHE A 139 5.44 10.22 9.40
C PHE A 139 6.20 11.12 8.41
N LEU A 140 7.52 11.01 8.44
CA LEU A 140 8.43 11.80 7.62
C LEU A 140 8.95 10.99 6.45
N ILE A 141 8.77 11.54 5.22
CA ILE A 141 9.42 11.08 4.00
C ILE A 141 10.34 12.20 3.54
N LYS A 142 11.66 11.98 3.64
CA LYS A 142 12.64 13.03 3.37
C LYS A 142 13.85 12.51 2.61
N ASN A 143 14.34 13.30 1.63
CA ASN A 143 15.47 12.93 0.80
C ASN A 143 15.29 11.52 0.20
N ALA A 144 14.09 11.19 -0.21
CA ALA A 144 13.72 9.85 -0.63
C ALA A 144 13.20 9.83 -2.08
N ALA A 145 13.39 8.70 -2.74
CA ALA A 145 12.83 8.48 -4.06
C ALA A 145 12.11 7.13 -4.10
N SER A 146 10.86 7.12 -4.54
CA SER A 146 10.08 5.90 -4.75
C SER A 146 9.61 5.79 -6.20
N THR A 147 9.57 4.58 -6.68
CA THR A 147 9.18 4.22 -8.05
C THR A 147 7.80 3.58 -8.09
N PRO A 148 7.21 3.35 -9.27
CA PRO A 148 5.79 3.00 -9.38
C PRO A 148 5.34 1.81 -8.52
N TYR A 149 4.21 2.03 -7.85
CA TYR A 149 3.51 1.05 -7.02
C TYR A 149 4.24 0.65 -5.73
N ALA A 150 5.22 1.46 -5.30
CA ALA A 150 5.78 1.34 -3.96
C ALA A 150 4.72 1.70 -2.91
N ASN A 151 4.81 1.07 -1.73
CA ASN A 151 3.97 1.36 -0.57
C ASN A 151 4.85 1.79 0.61
N ILE A 152 4.44 2.86 1.27
CA ILE A 152 5.01 3.35 2.54
C ILE A 152 3.85 3.33 3.53
N HIS A 153 3.85 2.36 4.43
CA HIS A 153 2.75 2.11 5.35
C HIS A 153 3.23 2.20 6.80
N GLY A 154 2.73 3.19 7.55
CA GLY A 154 3.12 3.43 8.93
C GLY A 154 4.63 3.55 9.10
N SER A 155 5.34 4.22 8.18
CA SER A 155 6.80 4.16 8.10
C SER A 155 7.42 5.54 7.91
N LEU A 156 8.51 5.79 8.63
CA LEU A 156 9.43 6.90 8.35
C LEU A 156 10.42 6.47 7.27
N VAL A 157 10.68 7.33 6.28
CA VAL A 157 11.60 7.04 5.18
C VAL A 157 12.53 8.23 4.95
N GLU A 158 13.79 8.10 5.33
CA GLU A 158 14.79 9.16 5.18
C GLU A 158 16.01 8.69 4.42
N GLY A 159 16.39 9.44 3.36
CA GLY A 159 17.57 9.15 2.55
C GLY A 159 17.50 7.83 1.78
N CYS A 160 16.33 7.43 1.29
CA CYS A 160 16.10 6.09 0.78
C CYS A 160 15.70 6.06 -0.70
N PHE A 161 15.91 4.89 -1.32
CA PHE A 161 15.35 4.55 -2.61
C PHE A 161 14.45 3.31 -2.51
N LEU A 162 13.23 3.39 -3.07
CA LEU A 162 12.27 2.29 -3.12
C LEU A 162 12.01 1.91 -4.58
N GLY A 163 12.35 0.67 -4.93
CA GLY A 163 12.09 0.08 -6.25
C GLY A 163 10.59 -0.17 -6.51
N PRO A 164 10.22 -0.51 -7.75
CA PRO A 164 8.82 -0.78 -8.10
C PRO A 164 8.21 -1.88 -7.24
N PHE A 165 6.98 -1.63 -6.76
CA PHE A 165 6.26 -2.51 -5.84
C PHE A 165 6.99 -2.80 -4.52
N ALA A 166 8.04 -2.07 -4.16
CA ALA A 166 8.65 -2.21 -2.84
C ALA A 166 7.68 -1.73 -1.75
N THR A 167 7.70 -2.39 -0.61
CA THR A 167 6.84 -2.04 0.53
C THR A 167 7.67 -1.89 1.81
N ALA A 168 7.59 -0.71 2.42
CA ALA A 168 8.01 -0.47 3.79
C ALA A 168 6.74 -0.49 4.66
N ASP A 169 6.65 -1.44 5.58
CA ASP A 169 5.50 -1.63 6.44
C ASP A 169 5.95 -1.57 7.90
N LEU A 170 5.45 -0.60 8.66
CA LEU A 170 5.79 -0.38 10.07
C LEU A 170 7.31 -0.44 10.32
N THR A 171 8.07 0.24 9.45
CA THR A 171 9.54 0.18 9.47
C THR A 171 10.15 1.54 9.23
N ARG A 172 10.94 2.04 10.17
CA ARG A 172 11.74 3.26 10.00
C ARG A 172 12.94 2.95 9.13
N LEU A 173 13.09 3.67 8.03
CA LEU A 173 14.16 3.47 7.06
C LEU A 173 15.10 4.68 7.02
N HIS A 174 16.38 4.45 7.24
CA HIS A 174 17.43 5.46 7.18
C HIS A 174 18.55 5.04 6.24
N GLY A 175 18.72 5.78 5.14
CA GLY A 175 19.77 5.51 4.16
C GLY A 175 19.68 4.12 3.54
N CYS A 176 18.48 3.66 3.18
CA CYS A 176 18.24 2.30 2.71
C CYS A 176 17.87 2.25 1.23
N ILE A 177 18.20 1.14 0.58
CA ILE A 177 17.69 0.77 -0.73
C ILE A 177 16.75 -0.43 -0.56
N LEU A 178 15.49 -0.26 -0.92
CA LEU A 178 14.55 -1.36 -1.08
C LEU A 178 14.46 -1.73 -2.56
N GLY A 179 14.94 -2.91 -2.92
CA GLY A 179 14.90 -3.40 -4.30
C GLY A 179 13.48 -3.64 -4.81
N THR A 180 13.37 -3.88 -6.11
CA THR A 180 12.11 -4.19 -6.78
C THR A 180 11.38 -5.34 -6.08
N TYR A 181 10.09 -5.14 -5.77
CA TYR A 181 9.25 -6.15 -5.11
C TYR A 181 9.81 -6.63 -3.77
N ALA A 182 10.58 -5.80 -3.06
CA ALA A 182 11.03 -6.09 -1.71
C ALA A 182 9.95 -5.68 -0.69
N TYR A 183 9.80 -6.45 0.37
CA TYR A 183 8.94 -6.14 1.50
C TYR A 183 9.72 -6.18 2.80
N VAL A 184 9.60 -5.14 3.61
CA VAL A 184 10.20 -5.07 4.93
C VAL A 184 9.17 -4.70 5.99
N GLN A 185 9.19 -5.45 7.09
CA GLN A 185 8.47 -5.16 8.34
C GLN A 185 9.41 -5.54 9.49
N THR A 186 10.30 -4.64 9.85
CA THR A 186 11.44 -4.96 10.72
C THR A 186 11.62 -4.00 11.90
N GLY A 187 10.70 -3.03 12.05
CA GLY A 187 10.78 -1.95 13.03
C GLY A 187 11.73 -0.85 12.57
N GLU A 188 13.01 -1.13 12.39
CA GLU A 188 14.01 -0.15 11.95
C GLU A 188 15.10 -0.77 11.09
N LEU A 189 15.55 -0.04 10.08
CA LEU A 189 16.69 -0.39 9.22
C LEU A 189 17.57 0.83 8.96
N TRP A 190 18.86 0.64 9.16
CA TRP A 190 19.90 1.63 8.88
C TRP A 190 20.85 1.12 7.82
N LYS A 191 21.08 1.91 6.77
CA LYS A 191 22.06 1.65 5.74
C LYS A 191 22.04 0.19 5.25
N GLN A 192 20.84 -0.24 4.81
CA GLN A 192 20.63 -1.59 4.29
C GLN A 192 20.23 -1.55 2.82
N HIS A 193 20.87 -2.43 2.04
CA HIS A 193 20.39 -2.76 0.71
C HIS A 193 19.58 -4.05 0.77
N VAL A 194 18.26 -3.91 0.73
CA VAL A 194 17.34 -5.04 0.67
C VAL A 194 17.19 -5.48 -0.78
N ALA A 195 17.65 -6.68 -1.09
CA ALA A 195 17.70 -7.19 -2.47
C ALA A 195 16.29 -7.32 -3.10
N ASN A 196 16.24 -7.30 -4.43
CA ASN A 196 15.01 -7.52 -5.20
C ASN A 196 14.30 -8.81 -4.75
N GLY A 197 12.99 -8.73 -4.56
CA GLY A 197 12.14 -9.84 -4.18
C GLY A 197 12.41 -10.44 -2.81
N ARG A 198 13.11 -9.74 -1.92
CA ARG A 198 13.26 -10.17 -0.53
C ARG A 198 12.05 -9.74 0.29
N ILE A 199 11.42 -10.71 0.92
CA ILE A 199 10.39 -10.51 1.94
C ILE A 199 11.05 -10.73 3.29
N TRP A 200 11.02 -9.70 4.16
CA TRP A 200 11.74 -9.73 5.43
C TRP A 200 10.87 -9.14 6.55
N ILE A 201 10.52 -9.98 7.50
CA ILE A 201 9.72 -9.65 8.66
C ILE A 201 10.50 -10.02 9.92
N ARG A 202 10.62 -9.08 10.82
CA ARG A 202 11.32 -9.26 12.08
C ARG A 202 10.56 -8.53 13.19
N ASN A 203 10.44 -9.15 14.34
CA ASN A 203 9.92 -8.54 15.54
C ASN A 203 10.95 -8.74 16.66
N ASN A 204 11.64 -7.66 17.03
CA ASN A 204 12.59 -7.51 18.15
C ASN A 204 12.97 -8.83 18.84
N ASN A 205 13.98 -9.54 18.41
CA ASN A 205 14.49 -10.78 18.99
C ASN A 205 13.47 -11.92 19.23
N ARG A 206 12.19 -11.73 18.90
CA ARG A 206 11.15 -12.76 19.08
C ARG A 206 11.13 -13.74 17.92
N PHE A 207 11.15 -13.20 16.70
CA PHE A 207 11.18 -13.99 15.47
C PHE A 207 11.68 -13.20 14.26
N GLU A 208 12.16 -13.93 13.28
CA GLU A 208 12.49 -13.44 11.95
C GLU A 208 11.97 -14.42 10.90
N PHE A 209 11.27 -13.88 9.89
CA PHE A 209 10.89 -14.60 8.68
C PHE A 209 11.54 -13.93 7.48
N SER A 210 12.19 -14.70 6.63
CA SER A 210 12.77 -14.19 5.39
C SER A 210 12.57 -15.18 4.25
N TYR A 211 12.20 -14.63 3.10
CA TYR A 211 12.10 -15.35 1.83
C TYR A 211 12.65 -14.47 0.71
N ARG A 212 13.24 -15.05 -0.31
CA ARG A 212 13.67 -14.33 -1.51
C ARG A 212 13.23 -15.06 -2.77
N PHE A 213 12.63 -14.32 -3.69
CA PHE A 213 12.29 -14.83 -5.01
C PHE A 213 13.54 -15.20 -5.82
N PRO A 214 13.50 -16.31 -6.58
CA PRO A 214 14.50 -16.54 -7.60
C PRO A 214 14.49 -15.38 -8.63
N PRO A 215 15.64 -14.80 -8.98
CA PRO A 215 15.69 -13.63 -9.88
C PRO A 215 14.96 -13.85 -11.22
N LYS A 216 15.16 -15.00 -11.85
CA LYS A 216 14.50 -15.37 -13.13
C LYS A 216 12.96 -15.41 -13.03
N VAL A 217 12.44 -15.81 -11.87
CA VAL A 217 11.00 -15.82 -11.62
C VAL A 217 10.50 -14.39 -11.47
N LEU A 218 11.15 -13.60 -10.62
CA LEU A 218 10.75 -12.23 -10.35
C LEU A 218 10.75 -11.38 -11.63
N ASP A 219 11.80 -11.50 -12.44
CA ASP A 219 12.01 -10.73 -13.66
C ASP A 219 10.87 -10.88 -14.69
N ARG A 220 10.18 -12.02 -14.68
CA ARG A 220 8.97 -12.25 -15.49
C ARG A 220 7.78 -11.39 -15.04
N TYR A 221 7.65 -11.16 -13.72
CA TYR A 221 6.52 -10.42 -13.15
C TYR A 221 6.76 -8.94 -13.11
N ILE A 222 7.99 -8.55 -12.79
CA ILE A 222 8.42 -7.16 -12.74
C ILE A 222 9.88 -7.04 -13.11
N HIS A 223 10.13 -6.37 -14.20
CA HIS A 223 11.45 -6.07 -14.72
C HIS A 223 11.71 -4.57 -14.62
N PHE A 224 12.82 -4.19 -14.01
CA PHE A 224 13.21 -2.80 -13.82
C PHE A 224 14.70 -2.64 -14.00
N LYS A 225 15.08 -1.96 -15.08
CA LYS A 225 16.48 -1.65 -15.42
C LYS A 225 16.73 -0.16 -15.42
N ILE A 226 17.99 0.18 -15.29
CA ILE A 226 18.51 1.53 -15.45
C ILE A 226 17.99 2.15 -16.76
N GLY A 227 17.48 3.38 -16.66
CA GLY A 227 16.99 4.16 -17.78
C GLY A 227 15.66 3.69 -18.41
N GLN A 228 15.04 2.65 -17.87
CA GLN A 228 13.81 2.09 -18.42
C GLN A 228 12.63 2.18 -17.45
N GLN A 229 11.42 2.28 -18.00
CA GLN A 229 10.20 2.15 -17.22
C GLN A 229 10.05 0.70 -16.72
N PRO A 230 9.46 0.50 -15.52
CA PRO A 230 9.10 -0.84 -15.09
C PRO A 230 8.17 -1.53 -16.10
N SER A 231 8.42 -2.81 -16.34
CA SER A 231 7.64 -3.66 -17.27
C SER A 231 7.37 -5.04 -16.67
N GLY A 232 6.58 -5.87 -17.35
CA GLY A 232 6.26 -7.23 -16.96
C GLY A 232 4.81 -7.42 -16.55
N ILE A 233 4.46 -8.65 -16.13
CA ILE A 233 3.08 -9.09 -15.91
C ILE A 233 2.30 -8.16 -14.98
N PHE A 234 2.91 -7.65 -13.91
CA PHE A 234 2.22 -6.76 -12.98
C PHE A 234 1.85 -5.42 -13.62
N ILE A 235 2.75 -4.86 -14.40
CA ILE A 235 2.52 -3.58 -15.10
C ILE A 235 1.44 -3.78 -16.18
N ASP A 236 1.53 -4.84 -16.97
CA ASP A 236 0.56 -5.13 -18.03
C ASP A 236 -0.84 -5.41 -17.46
N PHE A 237 -0.90 -6.10 -16.32
CA PHE A 237 -2.16 -6.34 -15.62
C PHE A 237 -2.87 -5.04 -15.22
N ILE A 238 -2.14 -4.08 -14.66
CA ILE A 238 -2.68 -2.78 -14.27
C ILE A 238 -3.00 -1.94 -15.51
N ARG A 239 -2.11 -1.93 -16.49
CA ARG A 239 -2.26 -1.13 -17.72
C ARG A 239 -3.51 -1.49 -18.52
N LYS A 240 -3.86 -2.79 -18.62
CA LYS A 240 -5.08 -3.28 -19.27
C LYS A 240 -6.38 -2.73 -18.68
N ARG A 241 -6.35 -2.22 -17.45
CA ARG A 241 -7.53 -1.69 -16.74
C ARG A 241 -7.48 -0.18 -16.54
N LYS A 242 -6.47 0.50 -17.09
CA LYS A 242 -6.24 1.92 -16.89
C LYS A 242 -7.45 2.76 -17.34
N GLU A 243 -8.09 2.41 -18.44
CA GLU A 243 -9.22 3.15 -19.00
C GLU A 243 -10.44 3.14 -18.07
N HIS A 244 -10.65 2.07 -17.29
CA HIS A 244 -11.74 2.01 -16.34
C HIS A 244 -11.60 3.02 -15.19
N PHE A 245 -10.38 3.52 -14.93
CA PHE A 245 -10.10 4.53 -13.93
C PHE A 245 -10.10 5.97 -14.49
N GLN A 246 -10.32 6.16 -15.79
CA GLN A 246 -10.22 7.47 -16.43
C GLN A 246 -11.18 8.49 -15.80
N ARG A 247 -12.45 8.10 -15.58
CA ARG A 247 -13.45 8.97 -14.92
C ARG A 247 -13.04 9.46 -13.54
N ILE A 248 -12.28 8.64 -12.80
CA ILE A 248 -11.84 8.96 -11.44
C ILE A 248 -10.89 10.17 -11.42
N PHE A 249 -10.10 10.34 -12.50
CA PHE A 249 -9.15 11.45 -12.62
C PHE A 249 -9.74 12.69 -13.28
N ASP A 250 -10.91 12.57 -13.91
CA ASP A 250 -11.51 13.64 -14.69
C ASP A 250 -12.69 14.31 -13.97
N ALA A 251 -13.21 13.69 -12.91
CA ALA A 251 -14.40 14.17 -12.21
C ALA A 251 -14.21 14.21 -10.70
N VAL A 252 -14.84 15.20 -10.07
CA VAL A 252 -14.93 15.41 -8.63
C VAL A 252 -16.35 15.09 -8.19
N ASN A 253 -16.54 14.66 -6.95
CA ASN A 253 -17.86 14.35 -6.39
C ASN A 253 -18.65 13.29 -7.19
N LEU A 254 -17.97 12.22 -7.56
CA LEU A 254 -18.60 11.09 -8.25
C LEU A 254 -19.69 10.44 -7.37
N GLU A 255 -20.77 10.01 -8.00
CA GLU A 255 -21.73 9.14 -7.33
C GLU A 255 -21.11 7.78 -7.00
N PRO A 256 -21.62 7.09 -5.95
CA PRO A 256 -21.19 5.73 -5.65
C PRO A 256 -21.33 4.83 -6.87
N PRO A 257 -20.34 3.99 -7.20
CA PRO A 257 -20.37 3.16 -8.40
C PRO A 257 -21.39 2.01 -8.35
N ALA A 258 -21.93 1.72 -7.17
CA ALA A 258 -22.99 0.73 -6.95
C ALA A 258 -23.74 0.99 -5.64
N MET A 259 -24.95 0.45 -5.54
CA MET A 259 -25.69 0.42 -4.27
C MET A 259 -25.13 -0.67 -3.37
N VAL A 260 -24.95 -0.35 -2.09
CA VAL A 260 -24.43 -1.27 -1.06
C VAL A 260 -25.25 -1.20 0.22
N PRO A 261 -25.19 -2.22 1.11
CA PRO A 261 -25.81 -2.16 2.43
C PRO A 261 -25.35 -0.94 3.24
N LYS A 262 -26.22 -0.42 4.13
CA LYS A 262 -25.90 0.76 4.97
C LYS A 262 -24.69 0.58 5.89
N SER A 263 -24.37 -0.66 6.25
CA SER A 263 -23.20 -1.00 7.08
C SER A 263 -21.90 -1.11 6.28
N THR A 264 -21.92 -0.80 4.99
CA THR A 264 -20.82 -1.02 4.05
C THR A 264 -20.36 0.31 3.48
N SER A 265 -19.04 0.52 3.41
CA SER A 265 -18.43 1.64 2.72
C SER A 265 -17.91 1.24 1.35
N LEU A 266 -18.34 1.97 0.34
CA LEU A 266 -17.86 1.86 -1.03
C LEU A 266 -17.31 3.20 -1.47
N SER A 267 -16.00 3.30 -1.66
CA SER A 267 -15.37 4.52 -2.15
C SER A 267 -15.94 4.90 -3.53
N ARG A 268 -16.30 6.17 -3.71
CA ARG A 268 -16.72 6.74 -5.00
C ARG A 268 -15.63 6.61 -6.08
N TYR A 269 -14.39 6.48 -5.65
CA TYR A 269 -13.20 6.33 -6.49
C TYR A 269 -12.78 4.86 -6.67
N ALA A 270 -13.63 3.92 -6.32
CA ALA A 270 -13.51 2.52 -6.68
C ALA A 270 -14.15 2.25 -8.05
N VAL A 271 -13.69 1.23 -8.74
CA VAL A 271 -14.30 0.72 -9.96
C VAL A 271 -15.05 -0.55 -9.66
N VAL A 272 -16.38 -0.52 -9.81
CA VAL A 272 -17.25 -1.69 -9.65
C VAL A 272 -17.84 -2.06 -11.00
N ARG A 273 -17.46 -3.23 -11.51
CA ARG A 273 -17.94 -3.76 -12.77
C ARG A 273 -19.17 -4.67 -12.56
N PRO A 274 -19.96 -4.94 -13.62
CA PRO A 274 -21.15 -5.77 -13.55
C PRO A 274 -20.93 -7.13 -12.88
N LYS A 275 -22.00 -7.72 -12.36
CA LYS A 275 -22.05 -9.01 -11.64
C LYS A 275 -21.26 -9.02 -10.33
N THR A 276 -20.89 -7.85 -9.79
CA THR A 276 -20.26 -7.74 -8.47
C THR A 276 -21.34 -7.64 -7.39
N GLN A 277 -21.16 -8.41 -6.31
CA GLN A 277 -22.04 -8.42 -5.14
C GLN A 277 -21.22 -8.08 -3.89
N ILE A 278 -21.72 -7.16 -3.09
CA ILE A 278 -21.06 -6.64 -1.90
C ILE A 278 -22.00 -6.84 -0.70
N GLY A 279 -21.54 -7.55 0.31
CA GLY A 279 -22.26 -7.85 1.54
C GLY A 279 -22.24 -6.72 2.56
N GLU A 280 -22.64 -7.04 3.80
CA GLU A 280 -22.64 -6.13 4.94
C GLU A 280 -21.27 -6.00 5.59
N ASN A 281 -21.01 -4.86 6.24
CA ASN A 281 -19.77 -4.56 6.95
C ASN A 281 -18.51 -4.69 6.04
N VAL A 282 -18.68 -4.47 4.74
CA VAL A 282 -17.61 -4.55 3.75
C VAL A 282 -16.96 -3.17 3.59
N LEU A 283 -15.65 -3.15 3.51
CA LEU A 283 -14.88 -1.98 3.10
C LEU A 283 -14.38 -2.18 1.67
N VAL A 284 -14.72 -1.25 0.78
CA VAL A 284 -14.13 -1.12 -0.56
C VAL A 284 -13.45 0.24 -0.63
N ALA A 285 -12.14 0.23 -0.51
CA ALA A 285 -11.33 1.44 -0.42
C ALA A 285 -11.09 2.07 -1.79
N GLN A 286 -10.48 3.25 -1.77
CA GLN A 286 -10.16 4.04 -2.95
C GLN A 286 -9.31 3.27 -3.97
N ARG A 287 -9.68 3.41 -5.25
CA ARG A 287 -9.02 2.72 -6.38
C ARG A 287 -9.03 1.20 -6.32
N ALA A 288 -9.87 0.60 -5.48
CA ALA A 288 -10.15 -0.82 -5.59
C ALA A 288 -10.88 -1.10 -6.92
N TYR A 289 -10.58 -2.23 -7.53
CA TYR A 289 -11.19 -2.69 -8.77
C TYR A 289 -11.91 -4.02 -8.56
N LEU A 290 -13.21 -4.03 -8.71
CA LEU A 290 -14.06 -5.19 -8.53
C LEU A 290 -14.75 -5.55 -9.87
N GLU A 291 -14.63 -6.80 -10.31
CA GLU A 291 -15.24 -7.29 -11.54
C GLU A 291 -15.73 -8.73 -11.37
N ASN A 292 -17.04 -8.94 -11.54
CA ASN A 292 -17.65 -10.26 -11.30
C ASN A 292 -17.14 -10.86 -9.98
N ALA A 293 -17.21 -10.07 -8.93
CA ALA A 293 -16.66 -10.37 -7.61
C ALA A 293 -17.79 -10.57 -6.58
N PHE A 294 -17.58 -11.47 -5.64
CA PHE A 294 -18.45 -11.63 -4.48
C PHE A 294 -17.64 -11.32 -3.21
N LEU A 295 -18.04 -10.28 -2.48
CA LEU A 295 -17.49 -9.89 -1.19
C LEU A 295 -18.52 -10.22 -0.11
N GLY A 296 -18.28 -11.31 0.64
CA GLY A 296 -19.10 -11.70 1.79
C GLY A 296 -18.93 -10.73 2.96
N ASN A 297 -19.81 -10.84 3.95
CA ASN A 297 -19.87 -9.93 5.09
C ASN A 297 -18.50 -9.78 5.79
N GLY A 298 -18.14 -8.54 6.10
CA GLY A 298 -16.85 -8.21 6.72
C GLY A 298 -15.62 -8.34 5.83
N ALA A 299 -15.78 -8.59 4.53
CA ALA A 299 -14.63 -8.61 3.63
C ALA A 299 -14.09 -7.20 3.35
N ASN A 300 -12.80 -7.11 3.12
CA ASN A 300 -12.11 -5.84 2.88
C ASN A 300 -11.34 -5.89 1.57
N ALA A 301 -11.58 -4.93 0.70
CA ALA A 301 -10.77 -4.62 -0.47
C ALA A 301 -10.09 -3.27 -0.23
N GLN A 302 -8.85 -3.31 0.23
CA GLN A 302 -8.09 -2.11 0.53
C GLN A 302 -7.60 -1.40 -0.75
N GLU A 303 -6.90 -0.28 -0.62
CA GLU A 303 -6.52 0.58 -1.74
C GLU A 303 -5.75 -0.16 -2.82
N ASN A 304 -6.08 0.16 -4.06
CA ASN A 304 -5.42 -0.39 -5.25
C ASN A 304 -5.53 -1.93 -5.39
N CYS A 305 -6.46 -2.58 -4.68
CA CYS A 305 -6.75 -4.00 -4.83
C CYS A 305 -7.53 -4.28 -6.12
N TYR A 306 -7.33 -5.47 -6.66
CA TYR A 306 -8.07 -5.98 -7.81
C TYR A 306 -8.69 -7.33 -7.45
N ILE A 307 -10.02 -7.44 -7.50
CA ILE A 307 -10.76 -8.67 -7.24
C ILE A 307 -11.60 -8.98 -8.46
N ILE A 308 -11.19 -10.01 -9.23
CA ILE A 308 -11.74 -10.31 -10.55
C ILE A 308 -12.15 -11.77 -10.62
N ASN A 309 -13.39 -12.07 -11.02
CA ASN A 309 -13.93 -13.42 -11.09
C ASN A 309 -13.65 -14.23 -9.81
N SER A 310 -13.80 -13.58 -8.65
CA SER A 310 -13.32 -14.11 -7.38
C SER A 310 -14.39 -14.01 -6.29
N ARG A 311 -14.28 -14.90 -5.31
CA ARG A 311 -15.24 -14.97 -4.19
C ARG A 311 -14.51 -14.93 -2.85
N LEU A 312 -14.90 -13.99 -2.00
CA LEU A 312 -14.47 -13.83 -0.61
C LEU A 312 -15.63 -14.20 0.32
N ALA A 313 -15.47 -15.26 1.10
CA ALA A 313 -16.57 -15.80 1.91
C ALA A 313 -16.93 -14.95 3.14
N GLY A 314 -16.08 -14.02 3.55
CA GLY A 314 -16.31 -13.07 4.64
C GLY A 314 -15.15 -12.94 5.61
N ASN A 315 -15.08 -11.81 6.30
CA ASN A 315 -14.00 -11.44 7.21
C ASN A 315 -12.61 -11.64 6.58
N ASN A 316 -12.50 -11.32 5.29
CA ASN A 316 -11.25 -11.43 4.54
C ASN A 316 -10.58 -10.06 4.50
N VAL A 317 -9.26 -10.04 4.59
CA VAL A 317 -8.46 -8.84 4.34
C VAL A 317 -7.70 -9.03 3.05
N THR A 318 -7.95 -8.15 2.07
CA THR A 318 -7.15 -8.04 0.85
C THR A 318 -6.36 -6.74 0.94
N ALA A 319 -5.10 -6.84 1.39
CA ALA A 319 -4.27 -5.69 1.69
C ALA A 319 -3.86 -4.91 0.41
N HIS A 320 -3.35 -3.69 0.62
CA HIS A 320 -3.06 -2.72 -0.45
C HIS A 320 -2.33 -3.32 -1.66
N GLY A 321 -2.85 -3.06 -2.83
CA GLY A 321 -2.26 -3.48 -4.09
C GLY A 321 -2.35 -4.98 -4.41
N ALA A 322 -3.00 -5.79 -3.58
CA ALA A 322 -3.19 -7.23 -3.84
C ALA A 322 -4.13 -7.47 -5.04
N LYS A 323 -3.89 -8.53 -5.77
CA LYS A 323 -4.61 -8.87 -7.00
C LYS A 323 -5.09 -10.31 -6.94
N LEU A 324 -6.40 -10.50 -6.98
CA LEU A 324 -7.09 -11.78 -6.95
C LEU A 324 -7.82 -11.99 -8.27
N VAL A 325 -7.52 -13.07 -8.97
CA VAL A 325 -8.16 -13.44 -10.24
C VAL A 325 -8.53 -14.91 -10.19
N HIS A 326 -9.79 -15.26 -10.45
CA HIS A 326 -10.31 -16.62 -10.35
C HIS A 326 -9.91 -17.31 -9.03
N THR A 327 -10.10 -16.58 -7.90
CA THR A 327 -9.68 -17.02 -6.56
C THR A 327 -10.88 -17.12 -5.63
N ARG A 328 -10.96 -18.19 -4.86
CA ARG A 328 -11.96 -18.37 -3.81
C ARG A 328 -11.27 -18.38 -2.45
N LEU A 329 -11.60 -17.40 -1.62
CA LEU A 329 -11.14 -17.31 -0.24
C LEU A 329 -12.23 -17.80 0.71
N ALA A 330 -11.95 -18.78 1.53
CA ALA A 330 -12.79 -19.12 2.68
C ALA A 330 -12.78 -17.98 3.71
N LYS A 331 -13.59 -18.09 4.78
CA LYS A 331 -13.66 -17.04 5.82
C LYS A 331 -12.30 -16.82 6.51
N ASN A 332 -12.05 -15.58 6.96
CA ASN A 332 -10.89 -15.17 7.75
C ASN A 332 -9.54 -15.40 7.05
N VAL A 333 -9.49 -15.31 5.72
CA VAL A 333 -8.22 -15.37 4.98
C VAL A 333 -7.65 -13.97 4.88
N PHE A 334 -6.37 -13.83 5.20
CA PHE A 334 -5.58 -12.62 4.99
C PHE A 334 -4.73 -12.74 3.74
N VAL A 335 -4.79 -11.75 2.86
CA VAL A 335 -3.93 -11.62 1.67
C VAL A 335 -3.09 -10.36 1.81
N GLY A 336 -1.78 -10.52 1.93
CA GLY A 336 -0.83 -9.44 2.20
C GLY A 336 -0.58 -8.51 1.01
N PHE A 337 0.11 -7.41 1.28
CA PHE A 337 0.47 -6.35 0.33
C PHE A 337 0.99 -6.89 -1.00
N ASN A 338 0.55 -6.30 -2.11
CA ASN A 338 1.02 -6.61 -3.45
C ASN A 338 1.02 -8.10 -3.83
N ALA A 339 0.33 -8.96 -3.08
CA ALA A 339 0.18 -10.36 -3.48
C ALA A 339 -0.52 -10.46 -4.83
N PHE A 340 -0.09 -11.40 -5.65
CA PHE A 340 -0.66 -11.68 -6.96
C PHE A 340 -1.17 -13.11 -7.02
N LEU A 341 -2.48 -13.29 -6.89
CA LEU A 341 -3.16 -14.58 -6.82
C LEU A 341 -3.98 -14.77 -8.08
N ARG A 342 -3.47 -15.56 -9.04
CA ARG A 342 -4.12 -15.78 -10.31
C ARG A 342 -4.37 -17.25 -10.59
N GLY A 343 -5.63 -17.66 -10.55
CA GLY A 343 -6.12 -18.85 -11.20
C GLY A 343 -6.61 -18.56 -12.62
N THR A 344 -7.33 -19.52 -13.19
CA THR A 344 -8.09 -19.42 -14.44
C THR A 344 -9.49 -19.98 -14.22
N ALA A 345 -10.38 -19.87 -15.20
CA ALA A 345 -11.72 -20.47 -15.12
C ALA A 345 -11.65 -21.99 -14.88
N ASP A 346 -10.73 -22.67 -15.56
CA ASP A 346 -10.54 -24.13 -15.47
C ASP A 346 -9.65 -24.55 -14.29
N CYS A 347 -8.83 -23.63 -13.78
CA CYS A 347 -7.91 -23.87 -12.68
C CYS A 347 -8.08 -22.79 -11.61
N PRO A 348 -9.21 -22.74 -10.89
CA PRO A 348 -9.40 -21.74 -9.83
C PRO A 348 -8.44 -22.02 -8.65
N LEU A 349 -8.14 -20.96 -7.92
CA LEU A 349 -7.38 -21.03 -6.68
C LEU A 349 -8.34 -21.07 -5.49
N ASP A 350 -8.25 -22.10 -4.68
CA ASP A 350 -8.99 -22.20 -3.42
C ASP A 350 -8.04 -22.00 -2.22
N ILE A 351 -8.42 -21.12 -1.29
CA ILE A 351 -7.65 -20.86 -0.07
C ILE A 351 -8.54 -21.12 1.15
N GLY A 352 -8.13 -22.08 1.97
CA GLY A 352 -8.85 -22.52 3.15
C GLY A 352 -8.90 -21.49 4.27
N LYS A 353 -9.92 -21.64 5.14
CA LYS A 353 -10.24 -20.75 6.26
C LYS A 353 -9.00 -20.46 7.13
N GLY A 354 -8.88 -19.22 7.60
CA GLY A 354 -7.85 -18.81 8.56
C GLY A 354 -6.42 -18.81 8.01
N SER A 355 -6.25 -18.99 6.70
CA SER A 355 -4.91 -18.97 6.08
C SER A 355 -4.37 -17.56 5.95
N ILE A 356 -3.05 -17.44 6.01
CA ILE A 356 -2.29 -16.19 5.90
C ILE A 356 -1.44 -16.26 4.65
N VAL A 357 -1.81 -15.50 3.63
CA VAL A 357 -0.98 -15.29 2.44
C VAL A 357 -0.05 -14.12 2.73
N MET A 358 1.25 -14.41 2.77
CA MET A 358 2.27 -13.41 3.08
C MET A 358 2.31 -12.29 2.03
N PRO A 359 2.72 -11.08 2.43
CA PRO A 359 2.95 -10.00 1.47
C PRO A 359 3.82 -10.44 0.30
N HIS A 360 3.55 -9.89 -0.87
CA HIS A 360 4.31 -10.16 -2.09
C HIS A 360 4.34 -11.64 -2.51
N THR A 361 3.35 -12.44 -2.12
CA THR A 361 3.20 -13.82 -2.60
C THR A 361 2.70 -13.81 -4.04
N VAL A 362 3.27 -14.65 -4.89
CA VAL A 362 2.84 -14.85 -6.28
C VAL A 362 2.31 -16.27 -6.45
N ILE A 363 1.02 -16.38 -6.71
CA ILE A 363 0.38 -17.64 -7.15
C ILE A 363 -0.14 -17.41 -8.56
N ASP A 364 0.39 -18.16 -9.52
CA ASP A 364 0.04 -18.02 -10.94
C ASP A 364 -0.15 -19.40 -11.54
N LEU A 365 -1.37 -19.92 -11.43
CA LEU A 365 -1.67 -21.31 -11.58
C LEU A 365 -1.61 -21.81 -13.03
N ARG A 366 -1.05 -23.00 -13.18
CA ARG A 366 -1.11 -23.84 -14.39
C ARG A 366 -1.92 -25.13 -14.18
N GLN A 367 -2.23 -25.43 -12.94
CA GLN A 367 -3.03 -26.57 -12.50
C GLN A 367 -3.89 -26.13 -11.31
N PRO A 368 -5.04 -26.74 -11.06
CA PRO A 368 -5.86 -26.42 -9.89
C PRO A 368 -5.06 -26.60 -8.59
N VAL A 369 -5.19 -25.64 -7.67
CA VAL A 369 -4.54 -25.68 -6.37
C VAL A 369 -5.54 -25.33 -5.29
N ALA A 370 -5.63 -26.19 -4.28
CA ALA A 370 -6.35 -25.94 -3.05
C ALA A 370 -5.36 -25.86 -1.88
N ILE A 371 -5.34 -24.72 -1.19
CA ILE A 371 -4.55 -24.52 0.01
C ILE A 371 -5.42 -24.89 1.21
N PRO A 372 -4.97 -25.81 2.08
CA PRO A 372 -5.76 -26.19 3.26
C PRO A 372 -5.98 -25.01 4.23
N ALA A 373 -6.94 -25.16 5.13
CA ALA A 373 -7.19 -24.19 6.18
C ALA A 373 -5.99 -24.01 7.12
N ASP A 374 -5.89 -22.84 7.75
CA ASP A 374 -4.87 -22.52 8.74
C ASP A 374 -3.42 -22.73 8.22
N HIS A 375 -3.14 -22.29 6.99
CA HIS A 375 -1.79 -22.34 6.42
C HIS A 375 -1.19 -20.94 6.23
N LEU A 376 0.11 -20.84 6.52
CA LEU A 376 0.97 -19.77 6.03
C LEU A 376 1.37 -20.09 4.59
N VAL A 377 1.27 -19.11 3.71
CA VAL A 377 1.56 -19.23 2.27
C VAL A 377 2.53 -18.14 1.84
N TRP A 378 3.59 -18.48 1.11
CA TRP A 378 4.58 -17.51 0.64
C TRP A 378 5.20 -17.91 -0.69
N GLY A 379 5.83 -16.93 -1.34
CA GLY A 379 6.71 -17.17 -2.49
C GLY A 379 5.97 -17.41 -3.79
N TYR A 380 6.42 -18.41 -4.57
CA TYR A 380 5.94 -18.65 -5.92
C TYR A 380 5.31 -20.02 -6.10
N ILE A 381 4.03 -20.07 -6.48
CA ILE A 381 3.24 -21.30 -6.61
C ILE A 381 2.57 -21.31 -7.99
N GLN A 382 2.74 -22.42 -8.75
CA GLN A 382 2.08 -22.66 -10.05
C GLN A 382 1.26 -23.96 -10.10
N LYS A 383 1.59 -24.92 -9.25
CA LYS A 383 1.02 -26.29 -9.28
C LYS A 383 1.01 -26.90 -7.88
N PRO A 384 0.23 -27.97 -7.63
CA PRO A 384 0.12 -28.61 -6.31
C PRO A 384 1.46 -29.01 -5.67
N ASN A 385 2.42 -29.48 -6.48
CA ASN A 385 3.74 -29.85 -5.97
C ASN A 385 4.54 -28.68 -5.34
N ASP A 386 4.20 -27.45 -5.65
CA ASP A 386 4.89 -26.28 -5.09
C ASP A 386 4.47 -26.04 -3.63
N LEU A 387 3.29 -26.52 -3.22
CA LEU A 387 2.75 -26.30 -1.87
C LEU A 387 3.69 -26.81 -0.78
N LYS A 388 4.37 -27.93 -1.00
CA LYS A 388 5.33 -28.50 -0.04
C LYS A 388 6.50 -27.57 0.29
N TYR A 389 6.77 -26.58 -0.58
CA TYR A 389 7.88 -25.63 -0.42
C TYR A 389 7.43 -24.23 -0.07
N HIS A 390 6.15 -23.94 -0.23
CA HIS A 390 5.61 -22.58 -0.12
C HIS A 390 4.41 -22.49 0.81
N THR A 391 4.14 -23.58 1.56
CA THR A 391 3.12 -23.57 2.60
C THR A 391 3.59 -24.27 3.87
N LEU A 392 3.05 -23.85 5.01
CA LEU A 392 3.26 -24.49 6.29
C LEU A 392 2.01 -24.29 7.15
N SER A 393 1.46 -25.36 7.77
CA SER A 393 0.33 -25.17 8.66
C SER A 393 0.71 -24.27 9.86
N LEU A 394 -0.16 -23.37 10.25
CA LEU A 394 0.06 -22.46 11.37
C LEU A 394 0.36 -23.21 12.67
N LYS A 395 -0.24 -24.40 12.85
CA LYS A 395 0.06 -25.30 13.98
C LYS A 395 1.54 -25.76 13.97
N LYS A 396 2.05 -26.22 12.81
CA LYS A 396 3.46 -26.61 12.67
C LYS A 396 4.41 -25.42 12.82
N LEU A 397 4.04 -24.26 12.32
CA LEU A 397 4.82 -23.03 12.50
C LEU A 397 4.86 -22.63 13.98
N ALA A 398 3.72 -22.63 14.67
CA ALA A 398 3.64 -22.29 16.08
C ALA A 398 4.47 -23.21 16.99
N ALA A 399 4.76 -24.44 16.56
CA ALA A 399 5.61 -25.38 17.28
C ALA A 399 7.11 -25.10 17.11
N VAL A 400 7.53 -24.24 16.17
CA VAL A 400 8.95 -23.89 15.97
C VAL A 400 9.44 -23.03 17.14
N ARG A 401 10.61 -23.42 17.73
CA ARG A 401 11.23 -22.70 18.85
C ARG A 401 12.55 -22.00 18.51
N ARG A 402 13.28 -22.49 17.52
CA ARG A 402 14.59 -21.94 17.15
C ARG A 402 14.66 -21.55 15.68
N GLN A 403 14.54 -22.52 14.79
CA GLN A 403 14.63 -22.27 13.36
C GLN A 403 13.86 -23.30 12.52
N LYS A 404 13.43 -22.88 11.36
CA LYS A 404 12.86 -23.72 10.31
C LYS A 404 13.28 -23.18 8.95
N THR A 405 13.80 -24.05 8.11
CA THR A 405 14.16 -23.70 6.74
C THR A 405 13.38 -24.57 5.77
N ILE A 406 12.77 -23.97 4.76
CA ILE A 406 12.10 -24.65 3.66
C ILE A 406 12.58 -23.99 2.36
N LYS A 407 13.51 -24.63 1.66
CA LYS A 407 14.23 -24.05 0.51
C LYS A 407 14.83 -22.66 0.84
N THR A 408 14.36 -21.61 0.20
CA THR A 408 14.85 -20.22 0.39
C THR A 408 14.16 -19.50 1.52
N MET A 409 13.07 -20.05 2.06
CA MET A 409 12.43 -19.49 3.24
C MET A 409 13.20 -19.88 4.50
N LYS A 410 13.49 -18.88 5.30
CA LYS A 410 14.13 -19.03 6.61
C LYS A 410 13.25 -18.42 7.68
N PHE A 411 12.97 -19.20 8.71
CA PHE A 411 12.33 -18.75 9.94
C PHE A 411 13.26 -18.96 11.11
N ARG A 412 13.38 -17.97 11.99
CA ARG A 412 14.14 -18.05 13.24
C ARG A 412 13.29 -17.53 14.39
N GLY A 413 13.47 -18.10 15.57
CA GLY A 413 12.81 -17.66 16.79
C GLY A 413 11.53 -18.42 17.12
N ASN A 414 10.58 -17.73 17.75
CA ASN A 414 9.37 -18.31 18.31
C ASN A 414 8.21 -18.26 17.30
N GLY A 415 7.84 -19.43 16.78
CA GLY A 415 6.74 -19.55 15.81
C GLY A 415 5.36 -19.23 16.39
N ALA A 416 5.13 -19.51 17.68
CA ALA A 416 3.87 -19.14 18.34
C ALA A 416 3.73 -17.62 18.40
N ALA A 417 4.80 -16.89 18.74
CA ALA A 417 4.81 -15.44 18.75
C ALA A 417 4.52 -14.85 17.35
N PHE A 418 5.08 -15.45 16.29
CA PHE A 418 4.78 -15.04 14.92
C PHE A 418 3.29 -15.20 14.59
N VAL A 419 2.73 -16.39 14.83
CA VAL A 419 1.32 -16.67 14.54
C VAL A 419 0.40 -15.75 15.34
N GLN A 420 0.70 -15.52 16.60
CA GLN A 420 -0.08 -14.64 17.48
C GLN A 420 -0.03 -13.19 17.00
N SER A 421 1.15 -12.67 16.65
CA SER A 421 1.32 -11.29 16.15
C SER A 421 0.51 -11.06 14.86
N PHE A 422 0.54 -12.02 13.92
CA PHE A 422 -0.28 -11.90 12.69
C PHE A 422 -1.76 -11.99 12.98
N ARG A 423 -2.21 -12.91 13.82
CA ARG A 423 -3.63 -13.02 14.18
C ARG A 423 -4.15 -11.75 14.86
N HIS A 424 -3.38 -11.21 15.80
CA HIS A 424 -3.72 -9.96 16.48
C HIS A 424 -3.83 -8.80 15.48
N ARG A 425 -2.84 -8.66 14.59
CA ARG A 425 -2.87 -7.63 13.54
C ARG A 425 -4.07 -7.79 12.61
N ILE A 426 -4.38 -9.01 12.14
CA ILE A 426 -5.52 -9.27 11.27
C ILE A 426 -6.83 -8.93 11.99
N GLN A 427 -6.98 -9.32 13.25
CA GLN A 427 -8.16 -8.99 14.05
C GLN A 427 -8.31 -7.48 14.19
N HIS A 428 -7.23 -6.77 14.53
CA HIS A 428 -7.23 -5.31 14.65
C HIS A 428 -7.63 -4.63 13.33
N ILE A 429 -7.11 -5.11 12.19
CA ILE A 429 -7.52 -4.60 10.87
C ILE A 429 -9.01 -4.83 10.62
N LEU A 430 -9.53 -6.01 10.93
CA LEU A 430 -10.95 -6.32 10.75
C LEU A 430 -11.85 -5.48 11.67
N GLU A 431 -11.41 -5.21 12.89
CA GLU A 431 -12.11 -4.31 13.83
C GLU A 431 -12.10 -2.88 13.33
N ALA A 432 -10.92 -2.34 12.98
CA ALA A 432 -10.78 -0.99 12.45
C ALA A 432 -11.59 -0.78 11.15
N ASN A 433 -11.62 -1.78 10.29
CA ASN A 433 -12.40 -1.73 9.05
C ASN A 433 -13.91 -2.00 9.26
N GLY A 434 -14.34 -2.32 10.46
CA GLY A 434 -15.75 -2.50 10.78
C GLY A 434 -16.34 -3.86 10.41
N ALA A 435 -15.51 -4.88 10.17
CA ALA A 435 -15.95 -6.24 9.85
C ALA A 435 -16.77 -6.89 10.98
N TYR A 436 -16.46 -6.55 12.21
CA TYR A 436 -17.12 -7.07 13.43
C TYR A 436 -18.14 -6.11 14.04
N PHE A 437 -18.69 -5.21 13.23
CA PHE A 437 -19.69 -4.26 13.70
C PHE A 437 -20.97 -4.97 14.18
N ASP A 438 -21.36 -4.68 15.43
CA ASP A 438 -22.53 -5.27 16.09
C ASP A 438 -23.80 -4.40 16.00
N GLY A 439 -23.71 -3.28 15.29
CA GLY A 439 -24.80 -2.31 15.14
C GLY A 439 -24.83 -1.21 16.20
N LYS A 440 -23.95 -1.22 17.23
CA LYS A 440 -24.14 -0.34 18.39
C LYS A 440 -23.01 0.63 18.70
N ARG A 441 -21.76 0.20 18.84
CA ARG A 441 -20.73 1.05 19.49
C ARG A 441 -19.46 1.32 18.71
N HIS A 442 -18.96 0.39 17.95
CA HIS A 442 -17.72 0.58 17.21
C HIS A 442 -18.00 0.71 15.72
N ARG A 443 -17.94 1.93 15.23
CA ARG A 443 -18.01 2.17 13.79
C ARG A 443 -16.61 2.16 13.24
N GLY A 444 -16.26 1.07 12.56
CA GLY A 444 -15.09 1.02 11.74
C GLY A 444 -15.30 1.78 10.42
N HIS A 445 -14.29 1.78 9.57
CA HIS A 445 -14.34 2.48 8.28
C HIS A 445 -15.55 2.09 7.40
N ALA A 446 -16.01 0.84 7.48
CA ALA A 446 -17.18 0.39 6.72
C ALA A 446 -18.49 1.04 7.16
N GLN A 447 -18.64 1.44 8.41
CA GLN A 447 -19.84 2.08 8.93
C GLN A 447 -19.72 3.60 9.05
N GLN A 448 -18.55 4.15 8.83
CA GLN A 448 -18.37 5.59 8.72
C GLN A 448 -18.83 6.02 7.35
N ASP A 449 -19.71 7.01 7.28
CA ASP A 449 -20.08 7.60 6.01
C ASP A 449 -18.84 8.33 5.46
N GLN A 450 -18.05 7.59 4.68
CA GLN A 450 -16.85 8.13 4.02
C GLN A 450 -17.27 8.97 2.82
N ASN A 451 -18.09 9.98 3.07
CA ASN A 451 -18.45 10.98 2.07
C ASN A 451 -17.23 11.88 1.76
N ILE A 452 -16.19 11.26 1.21
CA ILE A 452 -14.99 11.99 0.80
C ILE A 452 -15.35 12.84 -0.41
N SER A 453 -15.20 14.14 -0.29
CA SER A 453 -15.27 15.09 -1.41
C SER A 453 -13.86 15.49 -1.81
N PHE A 454 -13.37 14.97 -2.93
CA PHE A 454 -12.09 15.43 -3.47
C PHE A 454 -12.25 16.73 -4.25
N ASN A 455 -11.43 17.70 -3.92
CA ASN A 455 -11.36 19.00 -4.57
C ASN A 455 -10.09 19.06 -5.44
N ILE A 456 -10.20 19.72 -6.59
CA ILE A 456 -9.08 19.87 -7.52
C ILE A 456 -8.24 21.07 -7.11
N ILE A 457 -6.93 20.85 -6.97
CA ILE A 457 -5.92 21.88 -6.82
C ILE A 457 -5.16 21.97 -8.15
N GLN A 458 -5.18 23.10 -8.82
CA GLN A 458 -4.49 23.26 -10.09
C GLN A 458 -3.80 24.63 -10.17
N PRO A 459 -2.76 24.77 -11.01
CA PRO A 459 -2.12 26.04 -11.27
C PRO A 459 -3.10 27.03 -11.89
N TYR A 460 -2.85 28.30 -11.74
CA TYR A 460 -3.65 29.34 -12.41
C TYR A 460 -3.58 29.18 -13.93
N MET A 461 -4.72 28.95 -14.52
CA MET A 461 -4.84 28.76 -15.97
C MET A 461 -4.81 30.10 -16.74
N MET A 462 -5.24 31.17 -16.09
CA MET A 462 -5.41 32.50 -16.71
C MET A 462 -4.94 33.59 -15.74
N GLY A 463 -4.70 34.81 -16.32
CA GLY A 463 -4.32 35.98 -15.53
C GLY A 463 -2.81 36.10 -15.21
N PRO A 464 -2.42 37.07 -14.38
CA PRO A 464 -1.01 37.39 -14.11
C PRO A 464 -0.25 36.31 -13.37
N LYS A 465 -0.96 35.40 -12.72
CA LYS A 465 -0.37 34.27 -11.97
C LYS A 465 -0.28 32.98 -12.79
N LYS A 466 -0.57 33.02 -14.09
CA LYS A 466 -0.53 31.87 -14.98
C LYS A 466 0.83 31.18 -14.91
N GLY A 467 0.81 29.84 -14.75
CA GLY A 467 2.01 29.02 -14.67
C GLY A 467 2.79 29.11 -13.36
N LEU A 468 2.31 29.85 -12.38
CA LEU A 468 2.86 29.85 -11.03
C LEU A 468 2.31 28.66 -10.23
N PHE A 469 3.16 28.05 -9.40
CA PHE A 469 2.71 27.08 -8.40
C PHE A 469 2.12 27.86 -7.23
N PRO A 470 0.83 27.73 -6.95
CA PRO A 470 0.29 28.35 -5.76
C PRO A 470 0.90 27.68 -4.52
N THR A 471 1.20 28.46 -3.52
CA THR A 471 1.34 27.97 -2.16
C THR A 471 -0.06 28.10 -1.56
N LEU A 472 -0.65 26.99 -1.18
CA LEU A 472 -1.93 26.96 -0.49
C LEU A 472 -1.66 26.55 0.95
N ASP A 473 -2.02 27.42 1.87
CA ASP A 473 -2.15 27.12 3.29
C ASP A 473 -3.63 27.30 3.60
N ILE A 474 -4.32 26.17 3.64
CA ILE A 474 -5.77 26.16 3.86
C ILE A 474 -5.99 25.68 5.28
N GLN A 475 -6.33 26.62 6.14
CA GLN A 475 -6.81 26.36 7.48
C GLN A 475 -8.32 26.59 7.47
N PRO A 476 -9.12 25.62 7.90
CA PRO A 476 -10.58 25.76 7.96
C PRO A 476 -11.03 26.84 8.95
#